data_f0f27fac7730c66d5485461edc13b25c
#
_entry.id   f0f27fac7730c66d5485461edc13b25c
#
_cell.length_a   1.000
_cell.length_b   1.000
_cell.length_c   1.000
_cell.angle_alpha   90.00
_cell.angle_beta   90.00
_cell.angle_gamma   90.00
#
_symmetry.space_group_name_H-M   'P 1'
#
loop_
_entity.id
_entity.type
_entity.pdbx_description
1 polymer ?
#
loop_
_entity_poly.entity_id
_entity_poly.type
_entity_poly.pdbx_seq_one_letter_code
_entity_poly.pdbx_strand_id
1 'polypeptide(L)'
;GSDDDDDAAPVATTAAPVATTAAPVATTAAPVATTTAPADESAAEEAAGADGVLAAVCPSPIIVQTDWHAQAEHGPTYELLGQDYVIDASNYSVTGTLVASGEVDTGVDIEIREGGPATGWQQTASVMYQDPDIFLGYTSTDGAVEASADQPTVSVAVIMEKNPQIIMWNPEQFPGVERVTDLPDDTPILTSWMATYLYWLINQGIVDASQVEESYEAGVSRFVAEDGAYGQQGYASNEPYIYEVETPEYGKAVQYELTHDMGYETYSQ
;
A
#
# COMPACT_ATOMS: atom_id res chain seq x y z
N GLY A 1 15.04 60.35 -42.57
CA GLY A 1 14.14 60.53 -43.71
C GLY A 1 13.76 59.16 -44.27
N SER A 2 12.51 59.08 -44.59
CA SER A 2 11.81 58.08 -45.37
C SER A 2 11.25 56.92 -44.61
N ASP A 3 10.01 57.09 -44.37
CA ASP A 3 8.90 56.20 -44.12
C ASP A 3 8.83 55.16 -45.28
N ASP A 4 8.38 53.93 -44.94
CA ASP A 4 7.50 53.14 -45.75
C ASP A 4 6.74 52.16 -44.88
N ASP A 5 5.47 52.47 -44.71
CA ASP A 5 4.43 51.62 -44.16
C ASP A 5 4.15 50.45 -45.16
N ASP A 6 4.11 49.22 -44.64
CA ASP A 6 3.47 48.13 -45.34
C ASP A 6 2.45 47.44 -44.44
N ASP A 7 1.22 47.86 -44.64
CA ASP A 7 -0.02 47.40 -44.09
C ASP A 7 -0.38 46.00 -44.68
N ALA A 8 -0.22 44.96 -43.92
CA ALA A 8 -0.64 43.60 -44.30
C ALA A 8 -1.87 43.21 -43.47
N ALA A 9 -3.03 43.21 -44.12
CA ALA A 9 -4.31 42.77 -43.56
C ALA A 9 -4.31 41.32 -43.11
N PRO A 10 -5.03 40.94 -42.04
CA PRO A 10 -5.15 39.56 -41.59
C PRO A 10 -6.08 38.75 -42.48
N VAL A 11 -5.57 37.61 -42.94
CA VAL A 11 -6.38 36.60 -43.66
C VAL A 11 -7.22 35.83 -42.65
N ALA A 12 -8.52 36.00 -42.69
CA ALA A 12 -9.47 35.20 -41.94
C ALA A 12 -9.61 33.80 -42.54
N THR A 13 -9.10 32.80 -41.85
CA THR A 13 -9.39 31.38 -42.12
C THR A 13 -10.60 30.93 -41.32
N THR A 14 -11.76 30.93 -41.94
CA THR A 14 -12.96 30.26 -41.42
C THR A 14 -12.85 28.76 -41.63
N ALA A 15 -12.56 28.04 -40.55
CA ALA A 15 -12.73 26.60 -40.50
C ALA A 15 -14.18 26.26 -40.13
N ALA A 16 -14.87 25.53 -40.99
CA ALA A 16 -16.22 25.03 -40.73
C ALA A 16 -16.19 23.91 -39.66
N PRO A 17 -17.20 23.84 -38.79
CA PRO A 17 -17.27 22.76 -37.82
C PRO A 17 -17.64 21.44 -38.50
N VAL A 18 -16.81 20.41 -38.31
CA VAL A 18 -17.14 19.04 -38.68
C VAL A 18 -18.07 18.48 -37.58
N ALA A 19 -19.30 18.23 -37.94
CA ALA A 19 -20.28 17.56 -37.09
C ALA A 19 -19.96 16.06 -37.07
N THR A 20 -19.38 15.58 -35.96
CA THR A 20 -19.28 14.15 -35.66
C THR A 20 -20.53 13.72 -34.91
N THR A 21 -21.48 13.16 -35.65
CA THR A 21 -22.61 12.40 -35.08
C THR A 21 -22.10 11.04 -34.66
N ALA A 22 -21.78 10.89 -33.38
CA ALA A 22 -21.61 9.57 -32.75
C ALA A 22 -23.01 8.99 -32.47
N ALA A 23 -23.31 7.85 -33.08
CA ALA A 23 -24.51 7.09 -32.75
C ALA A 23 -24.39 6.49 -31.33
N PRO A 24 -25.46 6.44 -30.55
CA PRO A 24 -25.43 5.82 -29.24
C PRO A 24 -25.27 4.30 -29.40
N VAL A 25 -24.20 3.76 -28.84
CA VAL A 25 -24.05 2.30 -28.64
C VAL A 25 -24.97 1.92 -27.50
N ALA A 26 -26.04 1.19 -27.78
CA ALA A 26 -26.90 0.59 -26.80
C ALA A 26 -26.14 -0.58 -26.12
N THR A 27 -25.56 -0.35 -24.96
CA THR A 27 -25.08 -1.40 -24.06
C THR A 27 -26.31 -1.98 -23.35
N THR A 28 -26.87 -3.06 -23.88
CA THR A 28 -27.75 -3.96 -23.14
C THR A 28 -26.88 -4.74 -22.14
N ALA A 29 -26.79 -4.24 -20.93
CA ALA A 29 -26.29 -5.04 -19.81
C ALA A 29 -27.30 -6.17 -19.56
N ALA A 30 -26.86 -7.40 -19.73
CA ALA A 30 -27.61 -8.57 -19.26
C ALA A 30 -27.76 -8.50 -17.73
N PRO A 31 -28.91 -8.88 -17.17
CA PRO A 31 -29.04 -8.90 -15.71
C PRO A 31 -28.04 -9.91 -15.13
N VAL A 32 -27.12 -9.43 -14.30
CA VAL A 32 -26.31 -10.28 -13.45
C VAL A 32 -27.29 -10.92 -12.47
N ALA A 33 -27.49 -12.24 -12.60
CA ALA A 33 -28.22 -13.01 -11.59
C ALA A 33 -27.39 -12.95 -10.30
N THR A 34 -27.79 -12.11 -9.37
CA THR A 34 -27.36 -12.17 -7.98
C THR A 34 -27.89 -13.49 -7.41
N THR A 35 -27.10 -14.54 -7.50
CA THR A 35 -27.24 -15.68 -6.60
C THR A 35 -26.81 -15.20 -5.23
N THR A 36 -27.77 -14.74 -4.43
CA THR A 36 -27.59 -14.69 -2.98
C THR A 36 -27.33 -16.13 -2.54
N ALA A 37 -26.07 -16.42 -2.19
CA ALA A 37 -25.77 -17.59 -1.40
C ALA A 37 -26.64 -17.52 -0.15
N PRO A 38 -27.24 -18.63 0.31
CA PRO A 38 -27.96 -18.64 1.57
C PRO A 38 -26.95 -18.19 2.64
N ALA A 39 -27.31 -17.16 3.41
CA ALA A 39 -26.55 -16.77 4.59
C ALA A 39 -26.43 -18.04 5.44
N ASP A 40 -25.20 -18.38 5.81
CA ASP A 40 -24.93 -19.52 6.66
C ASP A 40 -25.46 -19.15 8.06
N GLU A 41 -26.67 -19.58 8.38
CA GLU A 41 -27.30 -19.38 9.70
C GLU A 41 -26.40 -19.94 10.83
N SER A 42 -25.49 -20.87 10.51
CA SER A 42 -24.48 -21.40 11.43
C SER A 42 -23.44 -20.36 11.84
N ALA A 43 -23.02 -19.50 10.90
CA ALA A 43 -22.05 -18.43 11.21
C ALA A 43 -22.66 -17.33 12.08
N ALA A 44 -23.97 -17.04 11.88
CA ALA A 44 -24.68 -16.07 12.70
C ALA A 44 -24.96 -16.61 14.13
N GLU A 45 -25.14 -17.93 14.28
CA GLU A 45 -25.35 -18.56 15.58
C GLU A 45 -24.05 -18.71 16.38
N GLU A 46 -22.89 -18.91 15.70
CA GLU A 46 -21.57 -18.84 16.34
C GLU A 46 -21.19 -17.40 16.74
N ALA A 47 -21.50 -16.41 15.92
CA ALA A 47 -21.25 -15.00 16.25
C ALA A 47 -22.11 -14.51 17.43
N ALA A 48 -23.36 -14.94 17.53
CA ALA A 48 -24.25 -14.61 18.67
C ALA A 48 -23.80 -15.23 20.01
N GLY A 49 -22.91 -16.22 19.97
CA GLY A 49 -22.31 -16.83 21.17
C GLY A 49 -21.01 -16.18 21.63
N ALA A 50 -20.50 -15.18 20.88
CA ALA A 50 -19.21 -14.54 21.18
C ALA A 50 -19.33 -13.37 22.19
N ASP A 51 -20.54 -12.94 22.54
CA ASP A 51 -20.78 -11.86 23.49
C ASP A 51 -20.06 -12.13 24.82
N GLY A 52 -18.96 -11.43 25.03
CA GLY A 52 -18.19 -11.48 26.27
C GLY A 52 -17.21 -12.66 26.43
N VAL A 53 -17.11 -13.59 25.45
CA VAL A 53 -16.12 -14.69 25.52
C VAL A 53 -14.71 -14.16 25.46
N LEU A 54 -14.45 -13.15 24.63
CA LEU A 54 -13.12 -12.54 24.53
C LEU A 54 -12.75 -11.76 25.78
N ALA A 55 -13.70 -11.07 26.41
CA ALA A 55 -13.47 -10.33 27.64
C ALA A 55 -12.98 -11.20 28.82
N ALA A 56 -13.23 -12.52 28.75
CA ALA A 56 -12.79 -13.45 29.79
C ALA A 56 -11.35 -13.96 29.61
N VAL A 57 -10.78 -13.84 28.40
CA VAL A 57 -9.51 -14.49 28.02
C VAL A 57 -8.52 -13.56 27.32
N CYS A 58 -8.97 -12.42 26.79
CA CYS A 58 -8.16 -11.44 26.11
C CYS A 58 -7.94 -10.17 26.93
N PRO A 59 -6.84 -9.45 26.74
CA PRO A 59 -6.71 -8.08 27.25
C PRO A 59 -7.74 -7.15 26.60
N SER A 60 -8.01 -6.01 27.23
CA SER A 60 -8.77 -4.92 26.62
C SER A 60 -8.04 -3.60 26.94
N PRO A 61 -7.57 -2.85 25.95
CA PRO A 61 -7.67 -3.17 24.50
C PRO A 61 -6.74 -4.32 24.07
N ILE A 62 -7.09 -5.00 22.96
CA ILE A 62 -6.15 -5.79 22.19
C ILE A 62 -5.33 -4.81 21.36
N ILE A 63 -4.02 -4.71 21.64
CA ILE A 63 -3.15 -3.79 20.93
C ILE A 63 -2.53 -4.48 19.71
N VAL A 64 -2.73 -3.88 18.53
CA VAL A 64 -2.16 -4.31 17.26
C VAL A 64 -1.17 -3.26 16.77
N GLN A 65 0.08 -3.63 16.57
CA GLN A 65 1.11 -2.78 16.01
C GLN A 65 1.24 -3.07 14.52
N THR A 66 1.00 -2.09 13.65
CA THR A 66 1.30 -2.24 12.22
C THR A 66 2.79 -2.03 11.95
N ASP A 67 3.25 -2.43 10.79
CA ASP A 67 4.64 -2.25 10.34
C ASP A 67 4.88 -0.91 9.64
N TRP A 68 3.79 -0.22 9.27
CA TRP A 68 3.81 1.04 8.55
C TRP A 68 2.68 1.97 9.01
N HIS A 69 2.59 3.19 8.45
CA HIS A 69 1.43 4.03 8.61
C HIS A 69 0.20 3.42 7.91
N ALA A 70 -0.99 3.91 8.24
CA ALA A 70 -2.23 3.36 7.71
C ALA A 70 -2.27 3.39 6.18
N GLN A 71 -2.41 2.22 5.57
CA GLN A 71 -2.50 2.00 4.12
C GLN A 71 -3.55 0.93 3.82
N ALA A 72 -3.85 0.71 2.54
CA ALA A 72 -4.91 -0.20 2.10
C ALA A 72 -4.71 -1.66 2.57
N GLU A 73 -3.46 -2.13 2.66
CA GLU A 73 -3.13 -3.47 3.15
C GLU A 73 -3.47 -3.70 4.61
N HIS A 74 -3.56 -2.65 5.42
CA HIS A 74 -4.00 -2.72 6.81
C HIS A 74 -5.54 -2.70 6.95
N GLY A 75 -6.26 -2.47 5.84
CA GLY A 75 -7.73 -2.38 5.81
C GLY A 75 -8.44 -3.49 6.58
N PRO A 76 -8.06 -4.78 6.42
CA PRO A 76 -8.70 -5.87 7.15
C PRO A 76 -8.64 -5.74 8.68
N THR A 77 -7.58 -5.11 9.22
CA THR A 77 -7.47 -4.84 10.67
C THR A 77 -8.31 -3.64 11.08
N TYR A 78 -8.38 -2.60 10.25
CA TYR A 78 -9.24 -1.44 10.53
C TYR A 78 -10.74 -1.77 10.43
N GLU A 79 -11.14 -2.78 9.64
CA GLU A 79 -12.52 -3.31 9.61
C GLU A 79 -12.96 -3.99 10.92
N LEU A 80 -12.02 -4.27 11.83
CA LEU A 80 -12.34 -4.79 13.16
C LEU A 80 -12.76 -3.70 14.16
N LEU A 81 -12.67 -2.41 13.79
CA LEU A 81 -13.09 -1.30 14.63
C LEU A 81 -14.60 -1.06 14.51
N GLY A 82 -15.26 -0.98 15.66
CA GLY A 82 -16.65 -0.51 15.73
C GLY A 82 -16.77 0.96 15.34
N GLN A 83 -18.02 1.42 15.14
CA GLN A 83 -18.31 2.78 14.69
C GLN A 83 -18.02 3.87 15.75
N ASP A 84 -17.69 3.46 16.96
CA ASP A 84 -17.35 4.31 18.11
C ASP A 84 -15.86 4.66 18.22
N TYR A 85 -15.06 4.35 17.20
CA TYR A 85 -13.61 4.55 17.23
C TYR A 85 -13.19 6.00 17.45
N VAL A 86 -12.07 6.17 18.10
CA VAL A 86 -11.43 7.46 18.38
C VAL A 86 -10.00 7.45 17.85
N ILE A 87 -9.67 8.46 17.04
CA ILE A 87 -8.31 8.63 16.49
C ILE A 87 -7.50 9.50 17.44
N ASP A 88 -6.33 9.01 17.85
CA ASP A 88 -5.29 9.79 18.53
C ASP A 88 -4.13 10.07 17.57
N ALA A 89 -4.22 11.15 16.83
CA ALA A 89 -3.20 11.57 15.87
C ALA A 89 -1.85 11.93 16.55
N SER A 90 -1.84 12.21 17.87
CA SER A 90 -0.61 12.54 18.58
C SER A 90 0.22 11.30 18.88
N ASN A 91 -0.44 10.16 19.05
CA ASN A 91 0.16 8.88 19.35
C ASN A 91 0.10 7.90 18.17
N TYR A 92 -0.33 8.36 16.99
CA TYR A 92 -0.45 7.54 15.79
C TYR A 92 -1.26 6.28 16.04
N SER A 93 -2.42 6.40 16.69
CA SER A 93 -3.26 5.27 17.03
C SER A 93 -4.74 5.54 16.85
N VAL A 94 -5.51 4.46 16.77
CA VAL A 94 -6.96 4.48 16.80
C VAL A 94 -7.46 3.40 17.75
N THR A 95 -8.46 3.71 18.57
CA THR A 95 -9.04 2.79 19.55
C THR A 95 -10.56 2.77 19.39
N GLY A 96 -11.18 1.62 19.51
CA GLY A 96 -12.64 1.43 19.48
C GLY A 96 -13.03 0.04 19.93
N THR A 97 -14.33 -0.22 19.95
CA THR A 97 -14.86 -1.57 20.22
C THR A 97 -14.35 -2.54 19.15
N LEU A 98 -13.80 -3.69 19.57
CA LEU A 98 -13.48 -4.79 18.65
C LEU A 98 -14.78 -5.47 18.21
N VAL A 99 -15.05 -5.46 16.90
CA VAL A 99 -16.24 -6.09 16.34
C VAL A 99 -15.90 -7.36 15.54
N ALA A 100 -16.73 -8.36 15.67
CA ALA A 100 -16.70 -9.55 14.84
C ALA A 100 -17.52 -9.36 13.56
N SER A 101 -17.53 -10.36 12.67
CA SER A 101 -18.32 -10.35 11.45
C SER A 101 -19.79 -9.99 11.74
N GLY A 102 -20.34 -9.03 10.97
CA GLY A 102 -21.68 -8.50 11.17
C GLY A 102 -21.76 -7.43 12.26
N GLU A 103 -20.67 -6.76 12.57
CA GLU A 103 -20.58 -5.68 13.57
C GLU A 103 -20.96 -6.12 15.00
N VAL A 104 -20.74 -7.39 15.34
CA VAL A 104 -21.03 -7.94 16.67
C VAL A 104 -19.95 -7.49 17.66
N ASP A 105 -20.34 -6.79 18.72
CA ASP A 105 -19.47 -6.40 19.83
C ASP A 105 -18.90 -7.64 20.54
N THR A 106 -17.59 -7.75 20.61
CA THR A 106 -16.89 -8.87 21.25
C THR A 106 -16.69 -8.70 22.76
N GLY A 107 -17.06 -7.54 23.31
CA GLY A 107 -16.88 -7.19 24.71
C GLY A 107 -15.44 -6.77 25.09
N VAL A 108 -14.57 -6.52 24.12
CA VAL A 108 -13.22 -5.95 24.30
C VAL A 108 -12.98 -4.82 23.33
N ASP A 109 -12.06 -3.94 23.64
CA ASP A 109 -11.58 -2.89 22.74
C ASP A 109 -10.39 -3.37 21.92
N ILE A 110 -10.15 -2.70 20.79
CA ILE A 110 -8.94 -2.83 19.98
C ILE A 110 -8.26 -1.47 19.86
N GLU A 111 -6.94 -1.45 19.95
CA GLU A 111 -6.10 -0.31 19.65
C GLU A 111 -5.17 -0.69 18.51
N ILE A 112 -5.21 0.07 17.40
CA ILE A 112 -4.31 -0.11 16.26
C ILE A 112 -3.30 1.03 16.29
N ARG A 113 -2.01 0.71 16.34
CA ARG A 113 -0.88 1.65 16.36
C ARG A 113 -0.12 1.61 15.05
N GLU A 114 0.23 2.76 14.52
CA GLU A 114 1.05 2.87 13.31
C GLU A 114 2.51 2.51 13.58
N GLY A 115 3.14 1.87 12.60
CA GLY A 115 4.56 1.57 12.57
C GLY A 115 5.36 2.53 11.69
N GLY A 116 6.44 2.04 11.09
CA GLY A 116 7.32 2.82 10.22
C GLY A 116 7.87 4.07 10.90
N PRO A 117 7.60 5.28 10.37
CA PRO A 117 8.08 6.53 10.98
C PRO A 117 7.63 6.72 12.43
N ALA A 118 6.42 6.26 12.80
CA ALA A 118 5.89 6.41 14.15
C ALA A 118 6.69 5.64 15.22
N THR A 119 7.33 4.55 14.84
CA THR A 119 8.19 3.73 15.70
C THR A 119 9.68 4.02 15.50
N GLY A 120 10.04 5.07 14.77
CA GLY A 120 11.43 5.37 14.43
C GLY A 120 12.07 4.31 13.55
N TRP A 121 11.31 3.72 12.64
CA TRP A 121 11.75 2.70 11.67
C TRP A 121 12.17 1.36 12.30
N GLN A 122 11.72 1.10 13.51
CA GLN A 122 11.99 -0.18 14.16
C GLN A 122 11.14 -1.29 13.53
N GLN A 123 11.71 -2.48 13.44
CA GLN A 123 10.97 -3.69 13.07
C GLN A 123 9.88 -3.98 14.11
N THR A 124 8.69 -4.37 13.68
CA THR A 124 7.54 -4.59 14.56
C THR A 124 7.86 -5.61 15.67
N ALA A 125 8.57 -6.70 15.36
CA ALA A 125 9.01 -7.66 16.37
C ALA A 125 9.81 -6.98 17.48
N SER A 126 10.71 -6.05 17.15
CA SER A 126 11.49 -5.32 18.15
C SER A 126 10.63 -4.40 19.01
N VAL A 127 9.62 -3.76 18.42
CA VAL A 127 8.65 -2.94 19.17
C VAL A 127 7.86 -3.80 20.15
N MET A 128 7.36 -4.96 19.71
CA MET A 128 6.63 -5.92 20.55
C MET A 128 7.47 -6.43 21.73
N TYR A 129 8.77 -6.64 21.53
CA TYR A 129 9.68 -7.07 22.62
C TYR A 129 10.01 -5.95 23.62
N GLN A 130 9.85 -4.69 23.20
CA GLN A 130 10.04 -3.52 24.09
C GLN A 130 8.75 -3.16 24.83
N ASP A 131 7.59 -3.40 24.24
CA ASP A 131 6.28 -3.15 24.83
C ASP A 131 5.46 -4.47 24.92
N PRO A 132 5.43 -5.11 26.10
CA PRO A 132 4.74 -6.38 26.28
C PRO A 132 3.21 -6.27 26.25
N ASP A 133 2.65 -5.06 26.21
CA ASP A 133 1.22 -4.84 26.09
C ASP A 133 0.74 -5.00 24.64
N ILE A 134 1.64 -4.96 23.64
CA ILE A 134 1.32 -5.24 22.25
C ILE A 134 1.03 -6.74 22.08
N PHE A 135 -0.21 -7.04 21.69
CA PHE A 135 -0.70 -8.41 21.61
C PHE A 135 -0.44 -9.05 20.24
N LEU A 136 -0.57 -8.26 19.17
CA LEU A 136 -0.36 -8.68 17.77
C LEU A 136 0.53 -7.66 17.05
N GLY A 137 1.24 -8.09 16.03
CA GLY A 137 2.04 -7.19 15.20
C GLY A 137 2.16 -7.69 13.76
N TYR A 138 2.13 -6.76 12.83
CA TYR A 138 2.40 -7.05 11.43
C TYR A 138 3.88 -7.30 11.20
N THR A 139 4.20 -8.30 10.40
CA THR A 139 5.58 -8.55 9.97
C THR A 139 5.58 -9.27 8.62
N SER A 140 6.68 -9.20 7.90
CA SER A 140 6.92 -10.09 6.76
C SER A 140 7.52 -11.41 7.25
N THR A 141 7.29 -12.50 6.52
CA THR A 141 7.83 -13.83 6.87
C THR A 141 9.35 -13.83 6.97
N ASP A 142 10.02 -13.12 6.07
CA ASP A 142 11.48 -12.98 6.04
C ASP A 142 12.00 -12.19 7.24
N GLY A 143 11.34 -11.07 7.60
CA GLY A 143 11.68 -10.31 8.81
C GLY A 143 11.49 -11.14 10.08
N ALA A 144 10.42 -11.93 10.18
CA ALA A 144 10.20 -12.84 11.29
C ALA A 144 11.27 -13.93 11.39
N VAL A 145 11.73 -14.47 10.24
CA VAL A 145 12.82 -15.46 10.20
C VAL A 145 14.15 -14.83 10.60
N GLU A 146 14.45 -13.63 10.08
CA GLU A 146 15.68 -12.89 10.41
C GLU A 146 15.78 -12.62 11.90
N ALA A 147 14.69 -12.15 12.54
CA ALA A 147 14.65 -11.83 13.96
C ALA A 147 14.55 -13.08 14.87
N SER A 148 14.28 -14.26 14.33
CA SER A 148 13.85 -15.46 15.08
C SER A 148 14.81 -15.96 16.17
N ALA A 149 16.10 -15.66 16.06
CA ALA A 149 17.10 -16.07 17.04
C ALA A 149 16.99 -15.30 18.35
N ASP A 150 16.68 -14.00 18.27
CA ASP A 150 16.67 -13.08 19.41
C ASP A 150 15.26 -12.63 19.79
N GLN A 151 14.35 -12.58 18.83
CA GLN A 151 12.98 -12.09 18.96
C GLN A 151 11.99 -13.04 18.25
N PRO A 152 11.89 -14.31 18.71
CA PRO A 152 10.99 -15.27 18.09
C PRO A 152 9.53 -14.85 18.20
N THR A 153 8.80 -14.96 17.10
CA THR A 153 7.37 -14.69 16.99
C THR A 153 6.62 -15.91 16.50
N VAL A 154 5.30 -15.91 16.68
CA VAL A 154 4.42 -16.96 16.17
C VAL A 154 3.42 -16.33 15.23
N SER A 155 3.42 -16.78 13.98
CA SER A 155 2.40 -16.36 13.01
C SER A 155 1.05 -16.95 13.41
N VAL A 156 0.04 -16.10 13.53
CA VAL A 156 -1.34 -16.48 13.89
C VAL A 156 -2.33 -16.24 12.77
N ALA A 157 -1.99 -15.36 11.81
CA ALA A 157 -2.79 -15.08 10.64
C ALA A 157 -1.88 -14.63 9.48
N VAL A 158 -2.31 -14.84 8.26
CA VAL A 158 -1.70 -14.28 7.05
C VAL A 158 -2.71 -13.33 6.43
N ILE A 159 -2.42 -12.05 6.48
CA ILE A 159 -3.32 -11.00 5.99
C ILE A 159 -3.26 -10.92 4.46
N MET A 160 -2.06 -11.11 3.89
CA MET A 160 -1.85 -11.12 2.45
C MET A 160 -1.06 -12.35 2.03
N GLU A 161 -1.72 -13.22 1.24
CA GLU A 161 -1.10 -14.42 0.69
C GLU A 161 0.12 -14.13 -0.19
N LYS A 162 0.09 -12.98 -0.87
CA LYS A 162 1.18 -12.49 -1.70
C LYS A 162 1.63 -11.13 -1.16
N ASN A 163 2.89 -11.01 -0.78
CA ASN A 163 3.44 -9.74 -0.35
C ASN A 163 3.38 -8.73 -1.51
N PRO A 164 2.73 -7.57 -1.34
CA PRO A 164 2.58 -6.57 -2.39
C PRO A 164 3.81 -5.68 -2.58
N GLN A 165 4.96 -5.99 -1.98
CA GLN A 165 6.22 -5.26 -2.16
C GLN A 165 6.60 -5.18 -3.64
N ILE A 166 6.89 -3.97 -4.11
CA ILE A 166 7.27 -3.65 -5.48
C ILE A 166 8.55 -2.85 -5.56
N ILE A 167 9.15 -2.86 -6.76
CA ILE A 167 9.97 -1.77 -7.25
C ILE A 167 9.19 -1.13 -8.40
N MET A 168 8.97 0.17 -8.32
CA MET A 168 8.22 0.95 -9.31
C MET A 168 9.09 2.01 -9.98
N TRP A 169 8.66 2.47 -11.16
CA TRP A 169 9.33 3.53 -11.95
C TRP A 169 8.33 4.30 -12.81
N ASN A 170 8.76 5.45 -13.31
CA ASN A 170 7.98 6.22 -14.28
C ASN A 170 8.22 5.69 -15.71
N PRO A 171 7.21 5.11 -16.40
CA PRO A 171 7.38 4.58 -17.76
C PRO A 171 7.69 5.65 -18.80
N GLU A 172 7.45 6.93 -18.54
CA GLU A 172 7.85 8.02 -19.43
C GLU A 172 9.35 8.33 -19.34
N GLN A 173 9.97 8.14 -18.16
CA GLN A 173 11.41 8.27 -17.96
C GLN A 173 12.16 7.03 -18.47
N PHE A 174 11.54 5.86 -18.37
CA PHE A 174 12.12 4.58 -18.76
C PHE A 174 11.27 3.88 -19.84
N PRO A 175 11.18 4.44 -21.05
CA PRO A 175 10.33 3.89 -22.11
C PRO A 175 10.82 2.50 -22.54
N GLY A 176 9.90 1.52 -22.54
CA GLY A 176 10.19 0.15 -22.94
C GLY A 176 10.78 -0.74 -21.83
N VAL A 177 10.98 -0.23 -20.64
CA VAL A 177 11.30 -1.02 -19.44
C VAL A 177 10.03 -1.76 -18.99
N GLU A 178 10.09 -3.09 -18.97
CA GLU A 178 8.98 -3.95 -18.54
C GLU A 178 9.28 -4.62 -17.19
N ARG A 179 10.56 -4.76 -16.84
CA ARG A 179 11.05 -5.40 -15.64
C ARG A 179 12.12 -4.56 -14.95
N VAL A 180 12.34 -4.81 -13.66
CA VAL A 180 13.42 -4.15 -12.89
C VAL A 180 14.79 -4.38 -13.54
N THR A 181 15.01 -5.56 -14.09
CA THR A 181 16.25 -5.92 -14.81
C THR A 181 16.48 -5.15 -16.12
N ASP A 182 15.45 -4.46 -16.63
CA ASP A 182 15.57 -3.65 -17.86
C ASP A 182 15.93 -2.19 -17.54
N LEU A 183 15.91 -1.81 -16.26
CA LEU A 183 16.37 -0.48 -15.84
C LEU A 183 17.88 -0.34 -16.15
N PRO A 184 18.33 0.85 -16.56
CA PRO A 184 19.76 1.10 -16.73
C PRO A 184 20.56 0.77 -15.46
N ASP A 185 21.76 0.22 -15.62
CA ASP A 185 22.62 -0.24 -14.51
C ASP A 185 23.00 0.87 -13.51
N ASP A 186 22.90 2.14 -13.93
CA ASP A 186 23.17 3.32 -13.11
C ASP A 186 21.89 3.96 -12.52
N THR A 187 20.73 3.36 -12.73
CA THR A 187 19.46 3.86 -12.18
C THR A 187 19.43 3.63 -10.67
N PRO A 188 19.34 4.68 -9.83
CA PRO A 188 19.15 4.50 -8.39
C PRO A 188 17.83 3.80 -8.09
N ILE A 189 17.81 2.99 -7.03
CA ILE A 189 16.60 2.37 -6.47
C ILE A 189 16.47 2.85 -5.04
N LEU A 190 15.50 3.71 -4.80
CA LEU A 190 15.25 4.33 -3.50
C LEU A 190 14.52 3.37 -2.58
N THR A 191 15.07 3.20 -1.38
CA THR A 191 14.53 2.34 -0.34
C THR A 191 14.63 3.04 1.02
N SER A 192 13.82 2.61 2.00
CA SER A 192 13.86 3.18 3.35
C SER A 192 15.06 2.65 4.15
N TRP A 193 15.42 1.39 3.94
CA TRP A 193 16.54 0.71 4.57
C TRP A 193 16.92 -0.52 3.74
N MET A 194 18.06 -1.11 4.04
CA MET A 194 18.47 -2.37 3.42
C MET A 194 17.66 -3.54 4.00
N ALA A 195 16.51 -3.81 3.40
CA ALA A 195 15.61 -4.90 3.78
C ALA A 195 16.05 -6.25 3.20
N THR A 196 15.58 -7.35 3.77
CA THR A 196 15.94 -8.72 3.39
C THR A 196 15.71 -9.01 1.91
N TYR A 197 14.62 -8.51 1.33
CA TYR A 197 14.33 -8.69 -0.10
C TYR A 197 15.40 -8.04 -1.00
N LEU A 198 15.97 -6.91 -0.61
CA LEU A 198 17.03 -6.23 -1.37
C LEU A 198 18.32 -7.07 -1.39
N TYR A 199 18.72 -7.62 -0.25
CA TYR A 199 19.85 -8.56 -0.20
C TYR A 199 19.63 -9.75 -1.13
N TRP A 200 18.38 -10.25 -1.17
CA TRP A 200 18.05 -11.35 -2.07
C TRP A 200 18.11 -10.91 -3.54
N LEU A 201 17.51 -9.77 -3.92
CA LEU A 201 17.55 -9.24 -5.29
C LEU A 201 19.00 -9.00 -5.77
N ILE A 202 19.85 -8.46 -4.90
CA ILE A 202 21.27 -8.27 -5.18
C ILE A 202 21.96 -9.62 -5.40
N ASN A 203 21.73 -10.59 -4.53
CA ASN A 203 22.33 -11.92 -4.64
C ASN A 203 21.88 -12.68 -5.88
N GLN A 204 20.68 -12.43 -6.40
CA GLN A 204 20.18 -12.97 -7.66
C GLN A 204 20.70 -12.19 -8.90
N GLY A 205 21.36 -11.07 -8.71
CA GLY A 205 21.81 -10.20 -9.80
C GLY A 205 20.67 -9.47 -10.52
N ILE A 206 19.54 -9.29 -9.85
CA ILE A 206 18.38 -8.52 -10.36
C ILE A 206 18.63 -7.02 -10.18
N VAL A 207 19.27 -6.65 -9.07
CA VAL A 207 19.67 -5.29 -8.71
C VAL A 207 21.16 -5.31 -8.38
N ASP A 208 21.92 -4.32 -8.82
CA ASP A 208 23.30 -4.12 -8.34
C ASP A 208 23.28 -3.37 -6.99
N ALA A 209 24.17 -3.74 -6.08
CA ALA A 209 24.26 -3.09 -4.78
C ALA A 209 24.54 -1.58 -4.88
N SER A 210 25.19 -1.14 -5.95
CA SER A 210 25.47 0.29 -6.20
C SER A 210 24.23 1.08 -6.63
N GLN A 211 23.15 0.41 -7.05
CA GLN A 211 21.88 1.07 -7.38
C GLN A 211 21.05 1.39 -6.13
N VAL A 212 21.27 0.68 -5.01
CA VAL A 212 20.45 0.86 -3.80
C VAL A 212 20.82 2.17 -3.10
N GLU A 213 19.82 3.02 -2.91
CA GLU A 213 19.92 4.30 -2.20
C GLU A 213 18.91 4.35 -1.05
N GLU A 214 19.42 4.30 0.19
CA GLU A 214 18.60 4.32 1.41
C GLU A 214 18.16 5.76 1.76
N SER A 215 17.32 6.35 0.91
CA SER A 215 16.87 7.74 1.05
C SER A 215 15.36 7.93 0.83
N TYR A 216 14.61 6.84 0.78
CA TYR A 216 13.16 6.89 0.72
C TYR A 216 12.58 7.15 2.12
N GLU A 217 11.90 8.28 2.28
CA GLU A 217 11.31 8.73 3.55
C GLU A 217 9.78 8.55 3.59
N ALA A 218 9.25 7.54 2.91
CA ALA A 218 7.81 7.23 2.83
C ALA A 218 6.94 8.38 2.28
N GLY A 219 7.52 9.26 1.47
CA GLY A 219 6.83 10.41 0.89
C GLY A 219 6.97 10.49 -0.62
N VAL A 220 6.03 11.20 -1.26
CA VAL A 220 5.97 11.37 -2.72
C VAL A 220 6.87 12.49 -3.25
N SER A 221 7.31 13.39 -2.38
CA SER A 221 7.89 14.68 -2.78
C SER A 221 9.09 14.57 -3.70
N ARG A 222 10.02 13.65 -3.42
CA ARG A 222 11.21 13.45 -4.24
C ARG A 222 10.86 12.85 -5.58
N PHE A 223 10.00 11.83 -5.61
CA PHE A 223 9.58 11.19 -6.86
C PHE A 223 8.90 12.20 -7.79
N VAL A 224 8.04 13.06 -7.24
CA VAL A 224 7.38 14.14 -7.98
C VAL A 224 8.41 15.16 -8.48
N ALA A 225 9.33 15.63 -7.63
CA ALA A 225 10.30 16.66 -7.97
C ALA A 225 11.27 16.23 -9.07
N GLU A 226 11.64 14.95 -9.11
CA GLU A 226 12.56 14.37 -10.09
C GLU A 226 11.81 13.64 -11.22
N ASP A 227 10.48 13.76 -11.30
CA ASP A 227 9.60 13.13 -12.29
C ASP A 227 9.82 11.61 -12.40
N GLY A 228 10.14 10.94 -11.29
CA GLY A 228 10.38 9.51 -11.23
C GLY A 228 11.57 9.02 -12.06
N ALA A 229 12.66 9.78 -12.11
CA ALA A 229 13.87 9.43 -12.87
C ALA A 229 14.73 8.34 -12.19
N TYR A 230 14.10 7.45 -11.40
CA TYR A 230 14.73 6.34 -10.66
C TYR A 230 13.71 5.25 -10.34
N GLY A 231 14.21 4.10 -9.87
CA GLY A 231 13.37 3.08 -9.27
C GLY A 231 13.06 3.43 -7.81
N GLN A 232 11.93 2.96 -7.27
CA GLN A 232 11.56 3.19 -5.88
C GLN A 232 10.81 2.00 -5.31
N GLN A 233 11.09 1.66 -4.06
CA GLN A 233 10.27 0.71 -3.32
C GLN A 233 8.84 1.24 -3.14
N GLY A 234 7.90 0.34 -2.95
CA GLY A 234 6.53 0.65 -2.61
C GLY A 234 5.70 -0.61 -2.41
N TYR A 235 4.41 -0.44 -2.22
CA TYR A 235 3.43 -1.51 -2.15
C TYR A 235 2.40 -1.35 -3.27
N ALA A 236 2.13 -2.40 -4.02
CA ALA A 236 1.19 -2.37 -5.15
C ALA A 236 -0.24 -1.99 -4.73
N SER A 237 -0.59 -2.19 -3.47
CA SER A 237 -1.86 -1.81 -2.87
C SER A 237 -2.00 -0.30 -2.60
N ASN A 238 -0.90 0.46 -2.62
CA ASN A 238 -0.88 1.84 -2.16
C ASN A 238 -0.21 2.81 -3.15
N GLU A 239 1.12 2.74 -3.34
CA GLU A 239 1.88 3.74 -4.09
C GLU A 239 1.34 4.02 -5.50
N PRO A 240 0.97 3.05 -6.34
CA PRO A 240 0.44 3.35 -7.67
C PRO A 240 -0.77 4.28 -7.61
N TYR A 241 -1.70 4.05 -6.67
CA TYR A 241 -2.87 4.90 -6.49
C TYR A 241 -2.50 6.29 -5.96
N ILE A 242 -1.62 6.36 -4.98
CA ILE A 242 -1.13 7.63 -4.41
C ILE A 242 -0.54 8.52 -5.50
N TYR A 243 0.34 7.97 -6.34
CA TYR A 243 1.01 8.75 -7.39
C TYR A 243 0.08 9.14 -8.53
N GLU A 244 -0.78 8.23 -8.97
CA GLU A 244 -1.66 8.47 -10.11
C GLU A 244 -2.86 9.36 -9.74
N VAL A 245 -3.43 9.20 -8.53
CA VAL A 245 -4.73 9.79 -8.18
C VAL A 245 -4.62 10.84 -7.08
N GLU A 246 -3.88 10.56 -6.00
CA GLU A 246 -3.84 11.45 -4.84
C GLU A 246 -2.75 12.51 -4.91
N THR A 247 -1.84 12.42 -5.88
CA THR A 247 -0.75 13.38 -6.09
C THR A 247 -0.94 14.11 -7.43
N PRO A 248 -1.81 15.13 -7.51
CA PRO A 248 -2.13 15.81 -8.78
C PRO A 248 -0.92 16.48 -9.46
N GLU A 249 0.13 16.81 -8.69
CA GLU A 249 1.38 17.37 -9.19
C GLU A 249 2.15 16.37 -10.04
N TYR A 250 1.97 15.09 -9.81
CA TYR A 250 2.50 14.01 -10.64
C TYR A 250 1.42 13.50 -11.60
N GLY A 251 0.32 12.94 -11.09
CA GLY A 251 -0.90 12.57 -11.84
C GLY A 251 -0.67 11.59 -12.99
N LYS A 252 0.37 10.74 -12.91
CA LYS A 252 0.75 9.79 -13.95
C LYS A 252 0.76 8.38 -13.38
N ALA A 253 0.44 7.39 -14.23
CA ALA A 253 0.62 6.00 -13.88
C ALA A 253 2.11 5.67 -13.68
N VAL A 254 2.41 4.89 -12.66
CA VAL A 254 3.70 4.24 -12.48
C VAL A 254 3.65 2.82 -13.00
N GLN A 255 4.76 2.32 -13.49
CA GLN A 255 4.95 0.90 -13.78
C GLN A 255 5.72 0.26 -12.63
N TYR A 256 5.48 -1.02 -12.38
CA TYR A 256 6.13 -1.72 -11.29
C TYR A 256 6.26 -3.22 -11.54
N GLU A 257 7.15 -3.86 -10.82
CA GLU A 257 7.27 -5.31 -10.74
C GLU A 257 7.22 -5.74 -9.27
N LEU A 258 6.43 -6.78 -8.96
CA LEU A 258 6.35 -7.35 -7.62
C LEU A 258 7.63 -8.13 -7.31
N THR A 259 8.15 -7.98 -6.10
CA THR A 259 9.29 -8.80 -5.64
C THR A 259 8.95 -10.29 -5.68
N HIS A 260 7.70 -10.64 -5.41
CA HIS A 260 7.16 -11.98 -5.58
C HIS A 260 7.34 -12.51 -7.01
N ASP A 261 7.03 -11.70 -8.03
CA ASP A 261 7.13 -12.11 -9.45
C ASP A 261 8.58 -12.17 -9.92
N MET A 262 9.51 -11.52 -9.20
CA MET A 262 10.95 -11.70 -9.36
C MET A 262 11.46 -13.01 -8.73
N GLY A 263 10.61 -13.72 -7.96
CA GLY A 263 10.92 -14.99 -7.29
C GLY A 263 11.12 -14.88 -5.78
N TYR A 264 10.90 -13.71 -5.17
CA TYR A 264 10.95 -13.53 -3.72
C TYR A 264 9.56 -13.73 -3.12
N GLU A 265 9.18 -15.00 -2.95
CA GLU A 265 7.83 -15.43 -2.57
C GLU A 265 7.65 -15.41 -1.05
N THR A 266 7.36 -14.24 -0.48
CA THR A 266 7.05 -14.06 0.96
C THR A 266 5.59 -13.70 1.18
N TYR A 267 5.11 -13.83 2.43
CA TYR A 267 3.81 -13.32 2.87
C TYR A 267 4.00 -12.12 3.78
N SER A 268 2.92 -11.34 3.95
CA SER A 268 2.76 -10.38 5.04
C SER A 268 1.76 -10.95 6.06
N GLN A 269 2.11 -10.95 7.33
CA GLN A 269 1.38 -11.60 8.41
C GLN A 269 1.35 -10.78 9.71
#